data_11c16ba7290bbc9352419498b3d99d00
#
_entry.id   11c16ba7290bbc9352419498b3d99d00
#
_cell.length_a   1.000
_cell.length_b   1.000
_cell.length_c   1.000
_cell.angle_alpha   90.00
_cell.angle_beta   90.00
_cell.angle_gamma   90.00
#
_symmetry.space_group_name_H-M   'P 1'
#
loop_
_entity.id
_entity.type
_entity.pdbx_description
1 polymer ?
#
loop_
_entity_poly.entity_id
_entity_poly.type
_entity_poly.pdbx_seq_one_letter_code
_entity_poly.pdbx_strand_id
1 'polypeptide(L)'
;YKDISIVKNLSNAYNKICNYVFFHDDNKKFPDEYDLVNGSYISKFSKIDNSSEIGKNCLISRGVKIGKNCLIKNNVVIKNALIGDNVVISDSTSIGTTGFGFDFKKRGSEHLNPQLGIVIIDNGVHIGARCSIDRAKIDFTVIGENSMFDNMVHIGHNVKIGKNACVAAQTGISGSVI
;
A
#
# COMPACT_ATOMS: atom_id res chain seq x y z
N TYR A 1 -11.65 -30.81 -6.98
CA TYR A 1 -11.74 -30.07 -5.71
C TYR A 1 -11.03 -30.90 -4.64
N LYS A 2 -9.72 -30.73 -4.52
CA LYS A 2 -8.95 -31.31 -3.43
C LYS A 2 -8.81 -30.25 -2.36
N ASP A 3 -9.11 -30.63 -1.12
CA ASP A 3 -8.77 -29.92 0.10
C ASP A 3 -9.64 -28.70 0.46
N ILE A 4 -10.93 -28.94 0.68
CA ILE A 4 -11.76 -27.99 1.43
C ILE A 4 -11.56 -28.24 2.91
N SER A 5 -10.97 -27.28 3.62
CA SER A 5 -10.85 -27.35 5.08
C SER A 5 -12.05 -26.66 5.73
N ILE A 6 -12.77 -27.38 6.55
CA ILE A 6 -13.88 -26.83 7.36
C ILE A 6 -13.30 -26.28 8.66
N VAL A 7 -13.50 -25.01 8.92
CA VAL A 7 -13.02 -24.34 10.14
C VAL A 7 -14.18 -23.86 10.99
N LYS A 8 -14.13 -24.09 12.31
CA LYS A 8 -15.16 -23.66 13.26
C LYS A 8 -15.23 -22.12 13.43
N ASN A 9 -14.12 -21.43 13.19
CA ASN A 9 -14.01 -19.98 13.32
C ASN A 9 -13.14 -19.43 12.19
N LEU A 10 -13.80 -18.81 11.22
CA LEU A 10 -13.15 -18.28 10.02
C LEU A 10 -12.12 -17.18 10.35
N SER A 11 -12.45 -16.27 11.27
CA SER A 11 -11.54 -15.18 11.66
C SER A 11 -10.25 -15.72 12.31
N ASN A 12 -10.39 -16.73 13.17
CA ASN A 12 -9.22 -17.34 13.81
C ASN A 12 -8.36 -18.13 12.82
N ALA A 13 -8.98 -18.88 11.91
CA ALA A 13 -8.27 -19.58 10.84
C ALA A 13 -7.54 -18.61 9.93
N TYR A 14 -8.23 -17.55 9.50
CA TYR A 14 -7.63 -16.47 8.72
C TYR A 14 -6.39 -15.88 9.41
N ASN A 15 -6.54 -15.46 10.68
CA ASN A 15 -5.43 -14.86 11.42
C ASN A 15 -4.24 -15.82 11.57
N LYS A 16 -4.49 -17.13 11.78
CA LYS A 16 -3.42 -18.13 11.84
C LYS A 16 -2.69 -18.28 10.52
N ILE A 17 -3.41 -18.34 9.39
CA ILE A 17 -2.81 -18.44 8.05
C ILE A 17 -2.03 -17.17 7.74
N CYS A 18 -2.63 -16.00 7.97
CA CYS A 18 -1.97 -14.72 7.72
C CYS A 18 -0.72 -14.54 8.58
N ASN A 19 -0.77 -14.88 9.86
CA ASN A 19 0.40 -14.83 10.73
C ASN A 19 1.49 -15.79 10.24
N TYR A 20 1.10 -16.99 9.82
CA TYR A 20 2.06 -17.95 9.27
C TYR A 20 2.74 -17.39 8.03
N VAL A 21 2.00 -16.88 7.06
CA VAL A 21 2.53 -16.27 5.84
C VAL A 21 3.37 -15.04 6.18
N PHE A 22 2.84 -14.12 6.97
CA PHE A 22 3.48 -12.85 7.31
C PHE A 22 4.81 -13.06 8.05
N PHE A 23 4.83 -13.92 9.07
CA PHE A 23 6.06 -14.14 9.86
C PHE A 23 7.04 -15.10 9.22
N HIS A 24 6.63 -15.94 8.29
CA HIS A 24 7.53 -16.86 7.58
C HIS A 24 8.09 -16.25 6.30
N ASP A 25 7.38 -15.32 5.66
CA ASP A 25 7.80 -14.72 4.39
C ASP A 25 8.62 -13.43 4.54
N ASP A 26 8.31 -12.58 5.53
CA ASP A 26 8.72 -11.18 5.44
C ASP A 26 10.09 -10.81 5.99
N ASN A 27 10.71 -11.55 6.90
CA ASN A 27 11.91 -10.97 7.51
C ASN A 27 13.12 -11.90 7.71
N LYS A 28 12.99 -13.19 7.53
CA LYS A 28 14.12 -14.11 7.79
C LYS A 28 14.68 -14.78 6.55
N LYS A 29 13.88 -14.95 5.49
CA LYS A 29 14.31 -15.63 4.26
C LYS A 29 14.75 -14.67 3.16
N PHE A 30 14.24 -13.45 3.12
CA PHE A 30 14.51 -12.48 2.06
C PHE A 30 14.71 -11.09 2.64
N PRO A 31 15.89 -10.76 3.17
CA PRO A 31 16.20 -9.42 3.63
C PRO A 31 16.00 -8.44 2.48
N ASP A 32 15.38 -7.31 2.76
CA ASP A 32 15.27 -6.23 1.78
C ASP A 32 16.62 -5.50 1.72
N GLU A 33 17.18 -5.39 0.53
CA GLU A 33 18.42 -4.68 0.26
C GLU A 33 18.10 -3.37 -0.45
N TYR A 34 18.69 -2.30 0.02
CA TYR A 34 18.44 -0.96 -0.50
C TYR A 34 19.69 -0.35 -1.12
N ASP A 35 19.51 0.30 -2.25
CA ASP A 35 20.45 1.27 -2.80
C ASP A 35 20.09 2.66 -2.30
N LEU A 36 21.11 3.46 -1.99
CA LEU A 36 20.96 4.88 -1.65
C LEU A 36 21.10 5.72 -2.93
N VAL A 37 19.99 6.20 -3.45
CA VAL A 37 19.94 7.01 -4.68
C VAL A 37 19.37 8.39 -4.34
N ASN A 38 20.13 9.46 -4.57
CA ASN A 38 19.75 10.85 -4.26
C ASN A 38 19.21 11.06 -2.84
N GLY A 39 19.74 10.33 -1.85
CA GLY A 39 19.25 10.38 -0.46
C GLY A 39 17.97 9.58 -0.20
N SER A 40 17.52 8.78 -1.16
CA SER A 40 16.35 7.89 -1.02
C SER A 40 16.78 6.43 -0.95
N TYR A 41 16.09 5.65 -0.16
CA TYR A 41 16.30 4.21 -0.03
C TYR A 41 15.38 3.48 -1.02
N ILE A 42 15.98 2.88 -2.04
CA ILE A 42 15.27 2.16 -3.10
C ILE A 42 15.64 0.68 -3.02
N SER A 43 14.66 -0.18 -2.78
CA SER A 43 14.88 -1.63 -2.74
C SER A 43 15.38 -2.15 -4.09
N LYS A 44 16.42 -2.97 -4.06
CA LYS A 44 16.94 -3.69 -5.26
C LYS A 44 15.89 -4.62 -5.88
N PHE A 45 14.85 -4.97 -5.14
CA PHE A 45 13.74 -5.81 -5.58
C PHE A 45 12.51 -5.01 -6.01
N SER A 46 12.59 -3.69 -6.08
CA SER A 46 11.59 -2.83 -6.72
C SER A 46 11.84 -2.73 -8.22
N LYS A 47 10.82 -2.30 -8.96
CA LYS A 47 10.91 -2.04 -10.40
C LYS A 47 10.39 -0.64 -10.68
N ILE A 48 11.26 0.25 -11.09
CA ILE A 48 10.93 1.65 -11.40
C ILE A 48 11.32 1.89 -12.85
N ASP A 49 10.39 2.42 -13.66
CA ASP A 49 10.71 2.79 -15.02
C ASP A 49 11.69 3.97 -15.05
N ASN A 50 12.65 3.93 -15.96
CA ASN A 50 13.72 4.93 -16.04
C ASN A 50 13.25 6.35 -16.39
N SER A 51 12.03 6.50 -16.92
CA SER A 51 11.40 7.80 -17.19
C SER A 51 10.78 8.45 -15.95
N SER A 52 10.73 7.74 -14.83
CA SER A 52 10.11 8.23 -13.60
C SER A 52 11.12 8.85 -12.66
N GLU A 53 10.70 9.91 -11.97
CA GLU A 53 11.55 10.69 -11.08
C GLU A 53 11.20 10.38 -9.61
N ILE A 54 12.23 10.10 -8.81
CA ILE A 54 12.10 9.90 -7.36
C ILE A 54 12.81 11.04 -6.64
N GLY A 55 12.08 11.75 -5.81
CA GLY A 55 12.57 12.84 -4.96
C GLY A 55 13.52 12.37 -3.86
N LYS A 56 13.78 13.25 -2.90
CA LYS A 56 14.71 12.99 -1.78
C LYS A 56 14.01 12.35 -0.59
N ASN A 57 14.76 11.61 0.21
CA ASN A 57 14.29 10.97 1.46
C ASN A 57 13.07 10.07 1.26
N CYS A 58 12.95 9.44 0.11
CA CYS A 58 11.90 8.46 -0.16
C CYS A 58 12.33 7.06 0.32
N LEU A 59 11.34 6.24 0.63
CA LEU A 59 11.52 4.80 0.87
C LEU A 59 10.64 4.02 -0.10
N ILE A 60 11.25 3.32 -1.04
CA ILE A 60 10.57 2.43 -1.98
C ILE A 60 10.92 0.99 -1.60
N SER A 61 9.95 0.27 -1.06
CA SER A 61 10.18 -1.08 -0.52
C SER A 61 10.12 -2.16 -1.60
N ARG A 62 10.53 -3.34 -1.19
CA ARG A 62 10.52 -4.57 -2.00
C ARG A 62 9.16 -4.79 -2.68
N GLY A 63 9.20 -5.26 -3.93
CA GLY A 63 8.02 -5.63 -4.71
C GLY A 63 7.18 -4.47 -5.24
N VAL A 64 7.53 -3.22 -4.90
CA VAL A 64 6.90 -2.04 -5.49
C VAL A 64 7.24 -1.97 -6.97
N LYS A 65 6.22 -1.65 -7.78
CA LYS A 65 6.41 -1.34 -9.20
C LYS A 65 5.91 0.07 -9.47
N ILE A 66 6.69 0.87 -10.20
CA ILE A 66 6.35 2.22 -10.63
C ILE A 66 6.48 2.27 -12.14
N GLY A 67 5.39 2.66 -12.80
CA GLY A 67 5.28 2.79 -14.26
C GLY A 67 6.07 3.95 -14.83
N LYS A 68 5.71 4.39 -16.03
CA LYS A 68 6.42 5.42 -16.80
C LYS A 68 5.99 6.82 -16.40
N ASN A 69 6.92 7.78 -16.55
CA ASN A 69 6.67 9.22 -16.39
C ASN A 69 6.01 9.59 -15.06
N CYS A 70 6.27 8.83 -14.00
CA CYS A 70 5.78 9.15 -12.66
C CYS A 70 6.67 10.20 -11.99
N LEU A 71 6.05 11.03 -11.16
CA LEU A 71 6.74 12.01 -10.33
C LEU A 71 6.46 11.72 -8.86
N ILE A 72 7.40 11.08 -8.18
CA ILE A 72 7.35 10.84 -6.75
C ILE A 72 8.16 11.94 -6.05
N LYS A 73 7.47 12.80 -5.29
CA LYS A 73 8.12 13.92 -4.60
C LYS A 73 8.87 13.49 -3.35
N ASN A 74 9.21 14.42 -2.47
CA ASN A 74 10.12 14.16 -1.35
C ASN A 74 9.41 13.50 -0.15
N ASN A 75 10.17 12.76 0.65
CA ASN A 75 9.70 12.12 1.89
C ASN A 75 8.53 11.15 1.67
N VAL A 76 8.40 10.56 0.49
CA VAL A 76 7.33 9.61 0.17
C VAL A 76 7.74 8.21 0.57
N VAL A 77 6.80 7.47 1.17
CA VAL A 77 6.99 6.06 1.53
C VAL A 77 6.04 5.21 0.68
N ILE A 78 6.58 4.29 -0.11
CA ILE A 78 5.79 3.36 -0.92
C ILE A 78 6.16 1.93 -0.55
N LYS A 79 5.17 1.18 -0.11
CA LYS A 79 5.26 -0.24 0.22
C LYS A 79 4.09 -0.98 -0.42
N ASN A 80 4.24 -2.27 -0.71
CA ASN A 80 3.12 -3.12 -1.11
C ASN A 80 2.20 -2.48 -2.16
N ALA A 81 2.77 -1.92 -3.23
CA ALA A 81 2.00 -1.15 -4.20
C ALA A 81 2.45 -1.39 -5.65
N LEU A 82 1.47 -1.31 -6.55
CA LEU A 82 1.66 -1.23 -7.98
C LEU A 82 1.17 0.14 -8.46
N ILE A 83 2.05 0.92 -9.04
CA ILE A 83 1.79 2.28 -9.52
C ILE A 83 1.82 2.25 -11.05
N GLY A 84 0.78 2.75 -11.69
CA GLY A 84 0.65 2.89 -13.13
C GLY A 84 1.53 3.97 -13.71
N ASP A 85 1.24 4.38 -14.93
CA ASP A 85 1.99 5.40 -15.67
C ASP A 85 1.44 6.81 -15.38
N ASN A 86 2.28 7.85 -15.53
CA ASN A 86 1.92 9.26 -15.39
C ASN A 86 1.31 9.62 -14.01
N VAL A 87 1.71 8.94 -12.96
CA VAL A 87 1.22 9.17 -11.60
C VAL A 87 2.07 10.22 -10.89
N VAL A 88 1.41 11.13 -10.18
CA VAL A 88 2.07 12.12 -9.33
C VAL A 88 1.76 11.83 -7.87
N ILE A 89 2.79 11.71 -7.04
CA ILE A 89 2.65 11.54 -5.58
C ILE A 89 3.41 12.67 -4.88
N SER A 90 2.66 13.50 -4.17
CA SER A 90 3.22 14.67 -3.50
C SER A 90 3.88 14.35 -2.16
N ASP A 91 4.57 15.34 -1.63
CA ASP A 91 5.47 15.23 -0.48
C ASP A 91 4.83 14.59 0.76
N SER A 92 5.61 13.79 1.47
CA SER A 92 5.26 13.17 2.75
C SER A 92 4.03 12.25 2.71
N THR A 93 3.67 11.72 1.55
CA THR A 93 2.59 10.76 1.37
C THR A 93 3.08 9.34 1.64
N SER A 94 2.23 8.53 2.29
CA SER A 94 2.48 7.12 2.60
C SER A 94 1.51 6.21 1.86
N ILE A 95 2.02 5.22 1.12
CA ILE A 95 1.24 4.27 0.34
C ILE A 95 1.57 2.84 0.76
N GLY A 96 0.53 2.01 0.94
CA GLY A 96 0.65 0.60 1.26
C GLY A 96 1.01 0.32 2.71
N THR A 97 0.69 1.26 3.60
CA THR A 97 0.78 1.10 5.06
C THR A 97 -0.27 0.10 5.56
N THR A 98 -0.05 -0.41 6.75
CA THR A 98 -1.00 -1.33 7.39
C THR A 98 -2.24 -0.55 7.81
N GLY A 99 -3.41 -0.97 7.35
CA GLY A 99 -4.68 -0.37 7.72
C GLY A 99 -5.14 -0.74 9.13
N PHE A 100 -6.23 -0.11 9.57
CA PHE A 100 -6.82 -0.30 10.88
C PHE A 100 -7.54 -1.66 10.98
N GLY A 101 -6.85 -2.66 11.46
CA GLY A 101 -7.38 -4.02 11.63
C GLY A 101 -7.01 -4.60 12.98
N PHE A 102 -7.93 -4.61 13.95
CA PHE A 102 -7.70 -5.10 15.30
C PHE A 102 -8.71 -6.18 15.70
N ASP A 103 -8.24 -7.14 16.49
CA ASP A 103 -9.09 -8.09 17.20
C ASP A 103 -9.29 -7.59 18.64
N PHE A 104 -10.41 -6.94 18.92
CA PHE A 104 -10.71 -6.35 20.22
C PHE A 104 -10.85 -7.37 21.37
N LYS A 105 -10.89 -8.67 21.06
CA LYS A 105 -10.90 -9.74 22.08
C LYS A 105 -9.51 -10.07 22.60
N LYS A 106 -8.48 -9.59 21.94
CA LYS A 106 -7.08 -9.82 22.30
C LYS A 106 -6.45 -8.56 22.90
N ARG A 107 -5.28 -8.68 23.51
CA ARG A 107 -4.52 -7.60 24.13
C ARG A 107 -3.07 -7.59 23.63
N GLY A 108 -2.42 -6.43 23.69
CA GLY A 108 -1.01 -6.28 23.27
C GLY A 108 -0.81 -6.40 21.75
N SER A 109 0.36 -6.82 21.32
CA SER A 109 0.71 -6.95 19.89
C SER A 109 -0.11 -7.99 19.12
N GLU A 110 -0.79 -8.89 19.82
CA GLU A 110 -1.66 -9.89 19.21
C GLU A 110 -2.98 -9.31 18.67
N HIS A 111 -3.25 -8.04 18.94
CA HIS A 111 -4.44 -7.35 18.43
C HIS A 111 -4.41 -7.10 16.92
N LEU A 112 -3.21 -6.95 16.35
CA LEU A 112 -3.08 -6.63 14.93
C LEU A 112 -3.46 -7.85 14.09
N ASN A 113 -4.45 -7.65 13.23
CA ASN A 113 -4.73 -8.59 12.16
C ASN A 113 -3.77 -8.29 11.00
N PRO A 114 -2.93 -9.24 10.59
CA PRO A 114 -2.03 -9.06 9.46
C PRO A 114 -2.79 -8.64 8.21
N GLN A 115 -2.19 -7.75 7.43
CA GLN A 115 -2.73 -7.29 6.16
C GLN A 115 -1.77 -7.67 5.05
N LEU A 116 -2.23 -8.50 4.11
CA LEU A 116 -1.41 -9.14 3.08
C LEU A 116 -1.70 -8.62 1.67
N GLY A 117 -2.79 -7.86 1.49
CA GLY A 117 -3.14 -7.27 0.21
C GLY A 117 -2.20 -6.12 -0.17
N ILE A 118 -2.44 -5.51 -1.30
CA ILE A 118 -1.63 -4.42 -1.86
C ILE A 118 -2.49 -3.23 -2.28
N VAL A 119 -1.83 -2.13 -2.62
CA VAL A 119 -2.45 -0.97 -3.27
C VAL A 119 -2.21 -1.04 -4.77
N ILE A 120 -3.24 -0.74 -5.56
CA ILE A 120 -3.13 -0.51 -7.00
C ILE A 120 -3.52 0.93 -7.27
N ILE A 121 -2.63 1.68 -7.92
CA ILE A 121 -2.88 3.04 -8.39
C ILE A 121 -2.79 3.01 -9.90
N ASP A 122 -3.90 3.29 -10.57
CA ASP A 122 -3.98 3.28 -12.02
C ASP A 122 -3.29 4.50 -12.64
N ASN A 123 -3.29 4.59 -13.95
CA ASN A 123 -2.59 5.63 -14.70
C ASN A 123 -3.17 7.04 -14.45
N GLY A 124 -2.33 8.05 -14.51
CA GLY A 124 -2.73 9.45 -14.46
C GLY A 124 -3.26 9.95 -13.11
N VAL A 125 -3.14 9.15 -12.05
CA VAL A 125 -3.60 9.53 -10.71
C VAL A 125 -2.69 10.60 -10.11
N HIS A 126 -3.30 11.58 -9.44
CA HIS A 126 -2.59 12.62 -8.68
C HIS A 126 -2.94 12.54 -7.20
N ILE A 127 -1.94 12.35 -6.37
CA ILE A 127 -2.09 12.26 -4.91
C ILE A 127 -1.39 13.44 -4.25
N GLY A 128 -2.15 14.23 -3.51
CA GLY A 128 -1.70 15.38 -2.74
C GLY A 128 -0.72 15.02 -1.62
N ALA A 129 -0.25 16.04 -0.93
CA ALA A 129 0.72 15.89 0.14
C ALA A 129 0.10 15.31 1.42
N ARG A 130 0.91 14.56 2.18
CA ARG A 130 0.53 13.97 3.48
C ARG A 130 -0.70 13.07 3.40
N CYS A 131 -0.96 12.46 2.28
CA CYS A 131 -2.00 11.45 2.16
C CYS A 131 -1.52 10.12 2.77
N SER A 132 -2.49 9.30 3.21
CA SER A 132 -2.23 7.94 3.69
C SER A 132 -3.17 6.97 2.98
N ILE A 133 -2.59 5.97 2.30
CA ILE A 133 -3.34 4.97 1.55
C ILE A 133 -2.96 3.59 2.08
N ASP A 134 -3.92 2.94 2.71
CA ASP A 134 -3.69 1.65 3.35
C ASP A 134 -3.73 0.50 2.33
N ARG A 135 -2.87 -0.49 2.54
CA ARG A 135 -2.95 -1.77 1.83
C ARG A 135 -4.24 -2.51 2.20
N ALA A 136 -4.72 -3.33 1.31
CA ALA A 136 -5.86 -4.19 1.60
C ALA A 136 -5.50 -5.26 2.65
N LYS A 137 -6.51 -5.72 3.37
CA LYS A 137 -6.37 -6.87 4.27
C LYS A 137 -6.02 -8.14 3.47
N ILE A 138 -6.80 -8.42 2.44
CA ILE A 138 -6.55 -9.37 1.35
C ILE A 138 -7.01 -8.68 0.08
N ASP A 139 -6.48 -9.05 -1.10
CA ASP A 139 -6.83 -8.46 -2.37
C ASP A 139 -6.25 -7.05 -2.54
N PHE A 140 -7.01 -6.06 -2.96
CA PHE A 140 -6.49 -4.76 -3.37
C PHE A 140 -7.26 -3.60 -2.76
N THR A 141 -6.55 -2.54 -2.38
CA THR A 141 -7.06 -1.16 -2.34
C THR A 141 -6.78 -0.56 -3.71
N VAL A 142 -7.79 -0.02 -4.38
CA VAL A 142 -7.69 0.40 -5.78
C VAL A 142 -8.04 1.88 -5.93
N ILE A 143 -7.20 2.60 -6.66
CA ILE A 143 -7.45 3.98 -7.08
C ILE A 143 -7.51 4.00 -8.60
N GLY A 144 -8.70 4.29 -9.12
CA GLY A 144 -8.99 4.29 -10.54
C GLY A 144 -8.34 5.45 -11.28
N GLU A 145 -8.18 5.23 -12.57
CA GLU A 145 -7.48 6.08 -13.53
C GLU A 145 -7.93 7.55 -13.47
N ASN A 146 -6.97 8.49 -13.60
CA ASN A 146 -7.17 9.94 -13.63
C ASN A 146 -7.86 10.52 -12.39
N SER A 147 -7.88 9.82 -11.27
CA SER A 147 -8.42 10.34 -10.02
C SER A 147 -7.45 11.30 -9.35
N MET A 148 -8.00 12.31 -8.68
CA MET A 148 -7.25 13.37 -8.03
C MET A 148 -7.63 13.49 -6.56
N PHE A 149 -6.62 13.55 -5.71
CA PHE A 149 -6.76 13.66 -4.26
C PHE A 149 -5.99 14.90 -3.79
N ASP A 150 -6.67 15.77 -3.07
CA ASP A 150 -6.04 16.90 -2.41
C ASP A 150 -5.26 16.44 -1.17
N ASN A 151 -4.70 17.36 -0.43
CA ASN A 151 -3.80 17.08 0.69
C ASN A 151 -4.50 16.41 1.88
N MET A 152 -3.76 15.58 2.62
CA MET A 152 -4.21 14.96 3.88
C MET A 152 -5.44 14.05 3.71
N VAL A 153 -5.63 13.45 2.55
CA VAL A 153 -6.68 12.45 2.35
C VAL A 153 -6.23 11.11 2.93
N HIS A 154 -7.13 10.45 3.67
CA HIS A 154 -6.93 9.07 4.13
C HIS A 154 -7.83 8.10 3.37
N ILE A 155 -7.22 7.03 2.83
CA ILE A 155 -7.92 5.95 2.14
C ILE A 155 -7.66 4.65 2.90
N GLY A 156 -8.69 4.10 3.53
CA GLY A 156 -8.63 2.89 4.32
C GLY A 156 -8.44 1.62 3.46
N HIS A 157 -8.19 0.51 4.14
CA HIS A 157 -7.96 -0.78 3.50
C HIS A 157 -9.13 -1.26 2.64
N ASN A 158 -8.87 -1.92 1.54
CA ASN A 158 -9.90 -2.50 0.63
C ASN A 158 -10.87 -1.48 0.01
N VAL A 159 -10.56 -0.19 0.04
CA VAL A 159 -11.34 0.83 -0.67
C VAL A 159 -11.14 0.68 -2.17
N LYS A 160 -12.18 0.89 -2.94
CA LYS A 160 -12.14 0.90 -4.41
C LYS A 160 -12.68 2.23 -4.93
N ILE A 161 -11.80 3.09 -5.38
CA ILE A 161 -12.14 4.37 -6.01
C ILE A 161 -12.27 4.17 -7.51
N GLY A 162 -13.36 4.67 -8.09
CA GLY A 162 -13.58 4.66 -9.54
C GLY A 162 -12.66 5.62 -10.28
N LYS A 163 -12.75 5.63 -11.62
CA LYS A 163 -12.01 6.56 -12.48
C LYS A 163 -12.51 8.00 -12.32
N ASN A 164 -11.61 8.97 -12.55
CA ASN A 164 -11.92 10.41 -12.58
C ASN A 164 -12.53 10.94 -11.27
N ALA A 165 -12.28 10.29 -10.14
CA ALA A 165 -12.75 10.79 -8.85
C ALA A 165 -11.94 12.01 -8.41
N CYS A 166 -12.62 12.99 -7.80
CA CYS A 166 -11.99 14.16 -7.20
C CYS A 166 -12.32 14.19 -5.71
N VAL A 167 -11.30 14.19 -4.86
CA VAL A 167 -11.47 14.11 -3.41
C VAL A 167 -10.78 15.31 -2.77
N ALA A 168 -11.55 16.12 -2.06
CA ALA A 168 -11.07 17.32 -1.38
C ALA A 168 -10.19 16.99 -0.16
N ALA A 169 -9.42 17.99 0.28
CA ALA A 169 -8.50 17.85 1.40
C ALA A 169 -9.18 17.37 2.69
N GLN A 170 -8.42 16.65 3.52
CA GLN A 170 -8.85 16.14 4.83
C GLN A 170 -10.03 15.16 4.77
N THR A 171 -10.34 14.61 3.61
CA THR A 171 -11.36 13.57 3.48
C THR A 171 -10.81 12.24 4.00
N GLY A 172 -11.59 11.58 4.84
CA GLY A 172 -11.34 10.20 5.29
C GLY A 172 -12.31 9.23 4.65
N ILE A 173 -11.79 8.21 3.96
CA ILE A 173 -12.59 7.13 3.37
C ILE A 173 -12.32 5.86 4.19
N SER A 174 -13.36 5.37 4.86
CA SER A 174 -13.27 4.17 5.70
C SER A 174 -12.96 2.92 4.90
N GLY A 175 -12.40 1.92 5.55
CA GLY A 175 -12.09 0.64 4.90
C GLY A 175 -13.29 -0.02 4.23
N SER A 176 -13.05 -0.68 3.10
CA SER A 176 -14.05 -1.46 2.32
C SER A 176 -15.18 -0.64 1.68
N VAL A 177 -15.00 0.67 1.50
CA VAL A 177 -15.90 1.53 0.71
C VAL A 177 -15.66 1.32 -0.79
N ILE A 178 -16.73 1.33 -1.56
CA ILE A 178 -16.72 1.23 -3.04
C ILE A 178 -17.47 2.41 -3.62
#